data_dbc1b08b08790ae25ad487d324661129
#
_entry.id   dbc1b08b08790ae25ad487d324661129
#
_cell.length_a   1.000
_cell.length_b   1.000
_cell.length_c   1.000
_cell.angle_alpha   90.00
_cell.angle_beta   90.00
_cell.angle_gamma   90.00
#
_symmetry.space_group_name_H-M   'P 1'
#
loop_
_entity.id
_entity.type
_entity.pdbx_description
1 polymer ?
#
loop_
_entity_poly.entity_id
_entity_poly.type
_entity_poly.pdbx_seq_one_letter_code
_entity_poly.pdbx_strand_id
1 'polypeptide(L)'
;PYLVHLHTADLHGVHAPPTQGPSSTGDIASTAKNWPPWLSPADRSGEVTRVAWRMTPPIKRPRLAWHPDVPRTAEEAEKQLEDALKASMQRIACPVCGETWPESDIARHASACGVSSNKDTTVQQWAAIFPPTKKSQRIPSYKMLDSMPIAVDAFRYGAIEGCSAYFLSHFHSDHYAGLSKRWAHGPIYCTRETAKLVHDILRVDPVWLRMLDLDTRTPIPEVQDVHVTCLTANHCPGSCLFLFEGPRQDGKMARYLHCGDFRACPAQATHKAIRNACPLDAIYLDTTYLNPQYCFPPQPQVIKACADLVTSKTSPLVVVGTYSIGKERLFLALAEALDTYIYCVDKRKYHIYALLDDTTLQKRLTKDPLRARVHVMPLRALVPNALQTYADALQKQGLTIAQTLAFRPTGWTSRQTRQQAPPPKTLTPQHMVPPPFTQQHLQPARHGSVQVYAVPYSEHSLSLIHI
;
A
#
# COMPACT_ATOMS: atom_id res chain seq x y z
N PRO A 1 3.64 -5.86 4.83
CA PRO A 1 3.53 -6.59 3.58
C PRO A 1 4.40 -7.84 3.62
N TYR A 2 3.84 -8.97 3.22
CA TYR A 2 4.54 -10.24 3.11
C TYR A 2 4.82 -10.45 1.62
N LEU A 3 6.10 -10.56 1.25
CA LEU A 3 6.53 -10.93 -0.09
C LEU A 3 6.93 -12.41 -0.08
N VAL A 4 6.52 -13.15 -1.10
CA VAL A 4 6.91 -14.55 -1.33
C VAL A 4 7.66 -14.62 -2.65
N HIS A 5 8.80 -15.31 -2.62
CA HIS A 5 9.59 -15.61 -3.79
C HIS A 5 9.11 -16.95 -4.37
N LEU A 6 8.67 -16.93 -5.63
CA LEU A 6 8.22 -18.11 -6.36
C LEU A 6 9.10 -18.31 -7.59
N HIS A 7 9.70 -19.49 -7.73
CA HIS A 7 10.38 -19.90 -8.97
C HIS A 7 9.36 -20.47 -9.95
N THR A 8 9.45 -20.09 -11.22
CA THR A 8 8.54 -20.60 -12.26
C THR A 8 8.77 -22.07 -12.57
N ALA A 9 9.94 -22.63 -12.22
CA ALA A 9 10.17 -24.09 -12.30
C ALA A 9 9.17 -24.90 -11.46
N ASP A 10 8.65 -24.33 -10.39
CA ASP A 10 7.62 -24.97 -9.55
C ASP A 10 6.23 -24.99 -10.21
N LEU A 11 6.08 -24.35 -11.38
CA LEU A 11 4.82 -24.17 -12.10
C LEU A 11 4.68 -25.08 -13.34
N HIS A 12 5.75 -25.77 -13.79
CA HIS A 12 5.78 -26.49 -15.07
C HIS A 12 5.47 -28.01 -15.00
N GLY A 13 4.89 -28.51 -13.93
CA GLY A 13 4.63 -29.95 -13.72
C GLY A 13 3.36 -30.52 -14.36
N VAL A 14 2.74 -29.93 -15.41
CA VAL A 14 1.47 -30.42 -15.95
C VAL A 14 1.47 -30.50 -17.48
N HIS A 15 1.46 -31.74 -18.04
CA HIS A 15 1.22 -32.02 -19.45
C HIS A 15 -0.29 -31.99 -19.78
N ALA A 16 -0.67 -31.36 -20.89
CA ALA A 16 -2.04 -31.22 -21.36
C ALA A 16 -2.42 -32.34 -22.38
N PRO A 17 -3.65 -32.88 -22.35
CA PRO A 17 -4.20 -33.68 -23.46
C PRO A 17 -5.01 -32.80 -24.44
N PRO A 18 -5.26 -33.30 -25.69
CA PRO A 18 -5.72 -32.49 -26.83
C PRO A 18 -7.22 -32.21 -26.83
N THR A 19 -7.56 -31.09 -27.49
CA THR A 19 -8.89 -30.50 -27.60
C THR A 19 -9.74 -30.99 -28.77
N GLN A 20 -11.06 -31.09 -28.57
CA GLN A 20 -12.07 -30.96 -29.64
C GLN A 20 -13.12 -29.92 -29.22
N GLY A 21 -13.43 -28.96 -30.15
CA GLY A 21 -14.47 -27.95 -29.97
C GLY A 21 -15.85 -28.49 -30.41
N PRO A 22 -16.96 -27.74 -30.23
CA PRO A 22 -17.36 -26.76 -31.25
C PRO A 22 -18.05 -25.46 -30.71
N SER A 23 -18.25 -24.57 -31.66
CA SER A 23 -18.81 -23.24 -31.76
C SER A 23 -20.24 -23.00 -31.23
N SER A 24 -20.50 -21.78 -30.72
CA SER A 24 -21.70 -21.01 -31.15
C SER A 24 -21.59 -19.53 -30.67
N THR A 25 -21.91 -18.64 -31.59
CA THR A 25 -21.97 -17.20 -31.55
C THR A 25 -23.27 -16.69 -30.92
N GLY A 26 -23.22 -15.61 -30.19
CA GLY A 26 -24.39 -14.84 -29.74
C GLY A 26 -24.03 -13.41 -29.41
N ASP A 27 -24.49 -12.49 -30.24
CA ASP A 27 -24.31 -11.04 -30.14
C ASP A 27 -25.00 -10.42 -28.92
N ILE A 28 -24.32 -9.57 -28.20
CA ILE A 28 -24.95 -8.47 -27.43
C ILE A 28 -24.09 -7.21 -27.60
N ALA A 29 -24.50 -6.37 -28.55
CA ALA A 29 -24.07 -4.98 -28.65
C ALA A 29 -25.15 -4.08 -28.06
N SER A 30 -24.73 -3.08 -27.35
CA SER A 30 -25.38 -1.82 -26.94
C SER A 30 -25.43 -1.58 -25.43
N THR A 31 -24.52 -0.75 -24.97
CA THR A 31 -24.68 0.42 -24.08
C THR A 31 -23.32 0.85 -23.53
N ALA A 32 -22.57 1.59 -24.34
CA ALA A 32 -21.36 2.28 -23.87
C ALA A 32 -21.31 3.66 -24.51
N LYS A 33 -21.94 4.64 -23.89
CA LYS A 33 -21.67 6.06 -24.16
C LYS A 33 -21.48 6.77 -22.83
N ASN A 34 -20.34 7.46 -22.70
CA ASN A 34 -19.89 8.32 -21.60
C ASN A 34 -18.97 7.69 -20.54
N TRP A 35 -17.78 7.26 -20.96
CA TRP A 35 -16.66 6.98 -20.06
C TRP A 35 -15.49 7.94 -20.37
N PRO A 36 -14.76 8.42 -19.35
CA PRO A 36 -13.55 9.23 -19.59
C PRO A 36 -12.49 8.43 -20.34
N PRO A 37 -11.59 9.09 -21.12
CA PRO A 37 -10.68 8.47 -22.09
C PRO A 37 -9.76 7.36 -21.55
N TRP A 38 -9.54 7.27 -20.26
CA TRP A 38 -8.68 6.28 -19.62
C TRP A 38 -9.41 4.97 -19.21
N LEU A 39 -10.71 4.86 -19.55
CA LEU A 39 -11.56 3.69 -19.27
C LEU A 39 -12.05 2.96 -20.54
N SER A 40 -11.53 3.29 -21.71
CA SER A 40 -11.92 2.63 -22.96
C SER A 40 -11.33 1.23 -23.07
N PRO A 41 -12.14 0.18 -23.35
CA PRO A 41 -11.60 -1.15 -23.60
C PRO A 41 -10.99 -1.19 -25.01
N ALA A 42 -9.70 -1.36 -25.11
CA ALA A 42 -9.03 -1.69 -26.36
C ALA A 42 -9.12 -3.17 -26.65
N ASP A 43 -9.67 -3.44 -27.82
CA ASP A 43 -9.52 -4.56 -28.75
C ASP A 43 -9.63 -6.02 -28.24
N ARG A 44 -10.56 -6.70 -28.87
CA ARG A 44 -10.79 -8.15 -28.78
C ARG A 44 -9.95 -8.86 -29.84
N SER A 45 -8.89 -9.55 -29.44
CA SER A 45 -8.41 -10.77 -30.08
C SER A 45 -7.26 -11.36 -29.23
N GLY A 46 -7.46 -12.44 -28.52
CA GLY A 46 -6.42 -13.16 -27.82
C GLY A 46 -7.00 -14.33 -27.04
N GLU A 47 -6.75 -15.54 -27.54
CA GLU A 47 -7.06 -16.80 -26.87
C GLU A 47 -6.54 -16.84 -25.44
N VAL A 48 -7.44 -17.12 -24.51
CA VAL A 48 -7.11 -17.35 -23.10
C VAL A 48 -6.69 -18.80 -22.93
N THR A 49 -5.42 -19.05 -22.71
CA THR A 49 -4.91 -20.37 -22.33
C THR A 49 -5.37 -20.69 -20.90
N ARG A 50 -6.18 -21.73 -20.76
CA ARG A 50 -6.67 -22.22 -19.46
C ARG A 50 -5.58 -23.03 -18.78
N VAL A 51 -5.16 -22.60 -17.58
CA VAL A 51 -4.32 -23.41 -16.69
C VAL A 51 -5.22 -24.05 -15.62
N ALA A 52 -5.32 -25.38 -15.66
CA ALA A 52 -6.05 -26.15 -14.65
C ALA A 52 -5.08 -26.64 -13.55
N TRP A 53 -5.37 -26.32 -12.31
CA TRP A 53 -4.59 -26.74 -11.15
C TRP A 53 -5.11 -28.07 -10.59
N ARG A 54 -4.25 -29.06 -10.44
CA ARG A 54 -4.51 -30.22 -9.58
C ARG A 54 -3.88 -29.97 -8.21
N MET A 55 -4.73 -29.93 -7.19
CA MET A 55 -4.26 -29.92 -5.81
C MET A 55 -3.77 -31.30 -5.41
N THR A 56 -2.53 -31.41 -5.01
CA THR A 56 -2.01 -32.58 -4.27
C THR A 56 -2.66 -32.61 -2.86
N PRO A 57 -2.87 -33.80 -2.27
CA PRO A 57 -3.49 -33.91 -0.95
C PRO A 57 -2.65 -33.18 0.11
N PRO A 58 -3.28 -32.62 1.17
CA PRO A 58 -2.62 -31.76 2.10
C PRO A 58 -1.54 -32.53 2.88
N ILE A 59 -0.31 -32.07 2.74
CA ILE A 59 0.79 -32.39 3.66
C ILE A 59 0.34 -31.90 5.04
N LYS A 60 0.33 -32.77 6.03
CA LYS A 60 0.05 -32.39 7.43
C LYS A 60 1.03 -31.29 7.83
N ARG A 61 0.53 -30.05 7.87
CA ARG A 61 1.30 -28.92 8.36
C ARG A 61 1.57 -29.10 9.85
N PRO A 62 2.79 -28.84 10.35
CA PRO A 62 3.00 -28.71 11.79
C PRO A 62 2.08 -27.58 12.27
N ARG A 63 1.41 -27.81 13.43
CA ARG A 63 0.65 -26.76 14.10
C ARG A 63 1.62 -25.63 14.42
N LEU A 64 1.52 -24.51 13.69
CA LEU A 64 2.18 -23.28 14.09
C LEU A 64 1.64 -22.94 15.49
N ALA A 65 2.55 -22.94 16.48
CA ALA A 65 2.22 -22.46 17.80
C ALA A 65 1.72 -21.00 17.66
N TRP A 66 0.53 -20.75 18.16
CA TRP A 66 -0.05 -19.42 18.19
C TRP A 66 0.88 -18.49 19.00
N HIS A 67 1.20 -17.33 18.42
CA HIS A 67 1.90 -16.31 19.19
C HIS A 67 0.91 -15.78 20.24
N PRO A 68 1.28 -15.71 21.52
CA PRO A 68 0.36 -15.33 22.60
C PRO A 68 -0.24 -13.93 22.46
N ASP A 69 0.33 -13.06 21.61
CA ASP A 69 -0.04 -11.66 21.44
C ASP A 69 -1.08 -11.41 20.32
N VAL A 70 -1.64 -12.46 19.71
CA VAL A 70 -2.66 -12.30 18.67
C VAL A 70 -4.06 -12.45 19.28
N PRO A 71 -4.92 -11.42 19.26
CA PRO A 71 -6.25 -11.47 19.83
C PRO A 71 -7.12 -12.54 19.15
N ARG A 72 -7.85 -13.30 19.96
CA ARG A 72 -8.70 -14.43 19.52
C ARG A 72 -10.12 -14.00 19.18
N THR A 73 -10.58 -12.88 19.72
CA THR A 73 -11.92 -12.33 19.53
C THR A 73 -11.86 -10.85 19.11
N ALA A 74 -12.97 -10.35 18.55
CA ALA A 74 -13.08 -8.94 18.21
C ALA A 74 -13.00 -8.04 19.46
N GLU A 75 -13.53 -8.50 20.61
CA GLU A 75 -13.46 -7.81 21.91
C GLU A 75 -12.03 -7.76 22.44
N GLU A 76 -11.27 -8.86 22.32
CA GLU A 76 -9.85 -8.88 22.69
C GLU A 76 -9.01 -7.95 21.80
N ALA A 77 -9.33 -7.88 20.50
CA ALA A 77 -8.68 -6.97 19.56
C ALA A 77 -8.99 -5.50 19.88
N GLU A 78 -10.23 -5.21 20.25
CA GLU A 78 -10.69 -3.86 20.62
C GLU A 78 -10.06 -3.43 21.95
N LYS A 79 -9.99 -4.33 22.93
CA LYS A 79 -9.32 -4.12 24.21
C LYS A 79 -7.81 -3.91 24.04
N GLN A 80 -7.13 -4.73 23.22
CA GLN A 80 -5.71 -4.55 22.93
C GLN A 80 -5.46 -3.22 22.21
N LEU A 81 -6.36 -2.78 21.31
CA LEU A 81 -6.28 -1.48 20.66
C LEU A 81 -6.50 -0.34 21.66
N GLU A 82 -7.44 -0.51 22.60
CA GLU A 82 -7.70 0.48 23.65
C GLU A 82 -6.54 0.58 24.65
N ASP A 83 -5.94 -0.55 25.04
CA ASP A 83 -4.77 -0.60 25.90
C ASP A 83 -3.52 -0.05 25.19
N ALA A 84 -3.32 -0.32 23.91
CA ALA A 84 -2.27 0.28 23.10
C ALA A 84 -2.46 1.80 22.90
N LEU A 85 -3.71 2.26 22.78
CA LEU A 85 -4.05 3.69 22.74
C LEU A 85 -3.80 4.36 24.10
N LYS A 86 -4.14 3.71 25.22
CA LYS A 86 -3.83 4.22 26.56
C LYS A 86 -2.32 4.28 26.80
N ALA A 87 -1.58 3.22 26.42
CA ALA A 87 -0.11 3.20 26.52
C ALA A 87 0.53 4.30 25.64
N SER A 88 0.01 4.54 24.42
CA SER A 88 0.50 5.63 23.55
C SER A 88 0.17 7.04 24.06
N MET A 89 -0.80 7.16 24.97
CA MET A 89 -1.16 8.40 25.64
C MET A 89 -0.38 8.61 26.94
N GLN A 90 0.26 7.58 27.48
CA GLN A 90 1.11 7.70 28.66
C GLN A 90 2.34 8.54 28.30
N ARG A 91 2.43 9.71 28.93
CA ARG A 91 3.55 10.64 28.73
C ARG A 91 4.56 10.46 29.82
N ILE A 92 5.80 10.21 29.46
CA ILE A 92 6.92 10.01 30.38
C ILE A 92 7.82 11.25 30.30
N ALA A 93 8.25 11.77 31.46
CA ALA A 93 9.19 12.88 31.50
C ALA A 93 10.59 12.43 31.06
N CYS A 94 11.21 13.20 30.17
CA CYS A 94 12.58 12.97 29.77
C CYS A 94 13.51 13.19 30.96
N PRO A 95 14.35 12.21 31.33
CA PRO A 95 15.25 12.35 32.47
C PRO A 95 16.36 13.35 32.23
N VAL A 96 16.53 13.85 30.99
CA VAL A 96 17.59 14.81 30.62
C VAL A 96 17.08 16.23 30.64
N CYS A 97 15.88 16.52 30.07
CA CYS A 97 15.35 17.89 30.00
C CYS A 97 14.05 18.10 30.77
N GLY A 98 13.44 17.06 31.34
CA GLY A 98 12.17 17.14 32.05
C GLY A 98 10.92 17.25 31.16
N GLU A 99 11.06 17.42 29.84
CA GLU A 99 9.91 17.44 28.92
C GLU A 99 9.20 16.10 28.87
N THR A 100 7.88 16.12 28.81
CA THR A 100 7.06 14.89 28.73
C THR A 100 6.80 14.48 27.29
N TRP A 101 7.16 13.23 26.97
CA TRP A 101 7.01 12.64 25.65
C TRP A 101 6.18 11.36 25.71
N PRO A 102 5.47 10.97 24.62
CA PRO A 102 4.83 9.67 24.55
C PRO A 102 5.86 8.57 24.80
N GLU A 103 5.46 7.49 25.47
CA GLU A 103 6.34 6.36 25.80
C GLU A 103 7.04 5.78 24.54
N SER A 104 6.34 5.76 23.41
CA SER A 104 6.90 5.36 22.11
C SER A 104 8.03 6.26 21.59
N ASP A 105 8.11 7.50 22.05
CA ASP A 105 9.01 8.53 21.52
C ASP A 105 10.09 8.96 22.53
N ILE A 106 9.92 8.62 23.81
CA ILE A 106 10.82 9.06 24.88
C ILE A 106 12.26 8.57 24.69
N ALA A 107 12.45 7.32 24.26
CA ALA A 107 13.78 6.76 24.02
C ALA A 107 14.52 7.50 22.89
N ARG A 108 13.78 7.87 21.82
CA ARG A 108 14.32 8.64 20.69
C ARG A 108 14.65 10.08 21.10
N HIS A 109 13.77 10.71 21.87
CA HIS A 109 14.01 12.05 22.40
C HIS A 109 15.20 12.06 23.36
N ALA A 110 15.25 11.14 24.33
CA ALA A 110 16.35 11.07 25.30
C ALA A 110 17.71 10.88 24.64
N SER A 111 17.78 10.08 23.57
CA SER A 111 19.00 9.88 22.78
C SER A 111 19.46 11.12 22.02
N ALA A 112 18.54 12.03 21.69
CA ALA A 112 18.83 13.27 20.97
C ALA A 112 19.03 14.47 21.92
N CYS A 113 18.45 14.44 23.09
CA CYS A 113 18.40 15.55 24.03
C CYS A 113 19.76 15.88 24.70
N GLY A 114 20.67 14.91 24.76
CA GLY A 114 21.99 15.06 25.40
C GLY A 114 23.09 15.65 24.51
N VAL A 115 22.81 15.98 23.26
CA VAL A 115 23.87 16.41 22.32
C VAL A 115 24.29 17.89 22.49
N SER A 116 23.61 18.64 23.33
CA SER A 116 23.84 20.11 23.45
C SER A 116 24.61 20.59 24.68
N SER A 117 25.03 19.74 25.62
CA SER A 117 25.88 20.22 26.75
C SER A 117 26.70 19.09 27.38
N ASN A 118 28.02 19.28 27.35
CA ASN A 118 29.06 18.59 28.11
C ASN A 118 28.59 17.83 29.35
N LYS A 119 28.46 16.50 29.26
CA LYS A 119 28.70 15.54 30.37
C LYS A 119 28.74 14.11 29.83
N ASP A 120 29.94 13.63 29.52
CA ASP A 120 30.21 12.27 28.97
C ASP A 120 29.83 11.11 29.88
N THR A 121 29.52 11.34 31.15
CA THR A 121 29.36 10.27 32.13
C THR A 121 27.97 9.62 32.12
N THR A 122 26.95 10.35 31.71
CA THR A 122 25.56 9.83 31.76
C THR A 122 25.21 8.95 30.56
N VAL A 123 25.75 9.22 29.39
CA VAL A 123 25.50 8.45 28.17
C VAL A 123 26.11 7.04 28.25
N GLN A 124 27.29 6.92 28.89
CA GLN A 124 27.93 5.62 29.11
C GLN A 124 27.19 4.75 30.13
N GLN A 125 26.59 5.33 31.17
CA GLN A 125 25.78 4.60 32.15
C GLN A 125 24.48 4.07 31.55
N TRP A 126 23.80 4.85 30.68
CA TRP A 126 22.57 4.40 30.00
C TRP A 126 22.85 3.34 28.92
N ALA A 127 23.97 3.44 28.22
CA ALA A 127 24.39 2.41 27.26
C ALA A 127 24.72 1.05 27.94
N ALA A 128 25.08 1.06 29.24
CA ALA A 128 25.31 -0.15 30.04
C ALA A 128 23.98 -0.76 30.56
N ILE A 129 22.95 0.06 30.82
CA ILE A 129 21.62 -0.40 31.28
C ILE A 129 20.76 -0.90 30.11
N PHE A 130 20.88 -0.24 28.96
CA PHE A 130 20.23 -0.63 27.70
C PHE A 130 21.29 -0.83 26.64
N PRO A 131 22.05 -1.95 26.68
CA PRO A 131 22.99 -2.19 25.61
C PRO A 131 22.22 -2.17 24.31
N PRO A 132 22.72 -1.41 23.27
CA PRO A 132 22.11 -1.48 21.98
C PRO A 132 22.16 -2.93 21.54
N THR A 133 21.04 -3.63 21.61
CA THR A 133 20.92 -4.96 21.03
C THR A 133 21.01 -4.78 19.53
N LYS A 134 22.21 -4.66 19.01
CA LYS A 134 22.53 -4.97 17.62
C LYS A 134 22.39 -6.49 17.48
N LYS A 135 21.16 -7.01 17.59
CA LYS A 135 20.82 -8.20 16.83
C LYS A 135 20.96 -7.77 15.39
N SER A 136 21.98 -8.25 14.72
CA SER A 136 22.07 -8.18 13.26
C SER A 136 20.77 -8.80 12.77
N GLN A 137 19.82 -7.96 12.37
CA GLN A 137 18.54 -8.46 11.87
C GLN A 137 18.88 -9.17 10.57
N ARG A 138 18.71 -10.48 10.55
CA ARG A 138 18.90 -11.28 9.34
C ARG A 138 17.99 -10.70 8.25
N ILE A 139 18.56 -10.34 7.13
CA ILE A 139 17.82 -9.80 5.98
C ILE A 139 16.92 -10.91 5.45
N PRO A 140 15.62 -10.71 5.33
CA PRO A 140 14.73 -11.67 4.70
C PRO A 140 15.15 -11.92 3.25
N SER A 141 15.10 -13.18 2.80
CA SER A 141 15.54 -13.55 1.45
C SER A 141 14.79 -12.79 0.34
N TYR A 142 13.50 -12.49 0.55
CA TYR A 142 12.71 -11.74 -0.41
C TYR A 142 13.08 -10.25 -0.54
N LYS A 143 13.98 -9.73 0.30
CA LYS A 143 14.52 -8.36 0.20
C LYS A 143 15.78 -8.28 -0.69
N MET A 144 16.37 -9.42 -1.03
CA MET A 144 17.51 -9.53 -1.94
C MET A 144 17.07 -10.30 -3.19
N LEU A 145 17.49 -9.84 -4.35
CA LEU A 145 17.28 -10.63 -5.57
C LEU A 145 18.19 -11.86 -5.58
N ASP A 146 17.63 -12.97 -6.02
CA ASP A 146 18.41 -14.18 -6.16
C ASP A 146 19.51 -14.00 -7.22
N SER A 147 20.75 -14.30 -6.84
CA SER A 147 21.93 -14.23 -7.73
C SER A 147 22.24 -12.85 -8.34
N MET A 148 21.62 -11.78 -7.89
CA MET A 148 21.95 -10.41 -8.26
C MET A 148 22.23 -9.57 -7.01
N PRO A 149 23.30 -8.71 -7.00
CA PRO A 149 23.68 -7.89 -5.84
C PRO A 149 22.76 -6.67 -5.66
N ILE A 150 21.45 -6.91 -5.61
CA ILE A 150 20.38 -5.90 -5.59
C ILE A 150 19.47 -6.15 -4.39
N ALA A 151 19.18 -5.09 -3.64
CA ALA A 151 18.23 -5.10 -2.54
C ALA A 151 16.99 -4.25 -2.86
N VAL A 152 15.81 -4.74 -2.50
CA VAL A 152 14.54 -4.02 -2.69
C VAL A 152 13.86 -3.77 -1.34
N ASP A 153 13.51 -2.50 -1.06
CA ASP A 153 12.84 -2.05 0.17
C ASP A 153 13.55 -2.50 1.46
N ALA A 154 14.88 -2.55 1.44
CA ALA A 154 15.71 -3.13 2.48
C ALA A 154 16.51 -2.09 3.30
N PHE A 155 16.14 -0.83 3.25
CA PHE A 155 16.92 0.31 3.78
C PHE A 155 17.15 0.26 5.30
N ARG A 156 16.26 -0.39 6.07
CA ARG A 156 16.40 -0.55 7.52
C ARG A 156 17.66 -1.36 7.92
N TYR A 157 18.22 -2.11 7.00
CA TYR A 157 19.41 -2.93 7.23
C TYR A 157 20.70 -2.15 7.00
N GLY A 158 20.63 -0.91 6.50
CA GLY A 158 21.79 -0.06 6.21
C GLY A 158 22.66 -0.62 5.10
N ALA A 159 23.97 -0.66 5.34
CA ALA A 159 24.91 -1.31 4.43
C ALA A 159 24.70 -2.83 4.43
N ILE A 160 24.40 -3.38 3.27
CA ILE A 160 24.20 -4.82 3.06
C ILE A 160 25.44 -5.37 2.34
N GLU A 161 26.11 -6.34 2.94
CA GLU A 161 27.27 -6.97 2.34
C GLU A 161 26.91 -7.60 0.98
N GLY A 162 27.72 -7.32 -0.04
CA GLY A 162 27.48 -7.81 -1.40
C GLY A 162 26.34 -7.12 -2.16
N CYS A 163 25.70 -6.08 -1.59
CA CYS A 163 24.68 -5.30 -2.31
C CYS A 163 25.33 -4.09 -2.99
N SER A 164 25.10 -3.96 -4.30
CA SER A 164 25.64 -2.86 -5.12
C SER A 164 24.60 -1.78 -5.40
N ALA A 165 23.30 -2.11 -5.40
CA ALA A 165 22.22 -1.20 -5.71
C ALA A 165 20.96 -1.46 -4.85
N TYR A 166 20.33 -0.38 -4.42
CA TYR A 166 19.09 -0.43 -3.63
C TYR A 166 17.92 0.09 -4.46
N PHE A 167 16.77 -0.53 -4.31
CA PHE A 167 15.54 -0.16 -5.01
C PHE A 167 14.43 0.16 -4.02
N LEU A 168 13.70 1.25 -4.25
CA LEU A 168 12.54 1.64 -3.46
C LEU A 168 11.28 1.56 -4.33
N SER A 169 10.40 0.62 -4.00
CA SER A 169 9.17 0.39 -4.78
C SER A 169 8.17 1.54 -4.68
N HIS A 170 8.02 2.15 -3.50
CA HIS A 170 7.11 3.27 -3.26
C HIS A 170 7.36 3.97 -1.91
N PHE A 171 6.71 5.11 -1.69
CA PHE A 171 6.96 5.96 -0.52
C PHE A 171 6.05 5.62 0.68
N HIS A 172 5.97 4.35 1.10
CA HIS A 172 5.39 3.95 2.40
C HIS A 172 6.46 3.67 3.44
N SER A 173 6.13 3.94 4.72
CA SER A 173 7.12 3.97 5.81
C SER A 173 7.79 2.62 6.08
N ASP A 174 7.13 1.52 5.87
CA ASP A 174 7.65 0.15 6.02
C ASP A 174 8.59 -0.25 4.88
N HIS A 175 8.54 0.43 3.72
CA HIS A 175 9.43 0.23 2.58
C HIS A 175 10.67 1.14 2.66
N TYR A 176 10.50 2.43 2.97
CA TYR A 176 11.63 3.35 3.12
C TYR A 176 12.26 3.38 4.51
N ALA A 177 11.79 2.57 5.48
CA ALA A 177 12.35 2.55 6.84
C ALA A 177 13.87 2.37 6.81
N GLY A 178 14.61 3.31 7.41
CA GLY A 178 16.08 3.38 7.39
C GLY A 178 16.61 4.52 6.53
N LEU A 179 15.85 5.03 5.56
CA LEU A 179 16.26 6.19 4.79
C LEU A 179 16.19 7.48 5.64
N SER A 180 17.21 8.28 5.53
CA SER A 180 17.33 9.60 6.17
C SER A 180 18.43 10.42 5.47
N LYS A 181 18.62 11.65 5.88
CA LYS A 181 19.74 12.51 5.43
C LYS A 181 21.14 11.90 5.64
N ARG A 182 21.24 10.81 6.41
CA ARG A 182 22.51 10.10 6.68
C ARG A 182 22.73 8.92 5.76
N TRP A 183 21.88 8.69 4.79
CA TRP A 183 22.06 7.57 3.87
C TRP A 183 23.33 7.73 3.04
N ALA A 184 24.19 6.71 3.07
CA ALA A 184 25.49 6.67 2.38
C ALA A 184 25.87 5.23 2.00
N HIS A 185 24.88 4.33 1.79
CA HIS A 185 25.16 2.90 1.62
C HIS A 185 25.06 2.41 0.17
N GLY A 186 24.76 3.32 -0.76
CA GLY A 186 24.70 3.02 -2.19
C GLY A 186 23.55 3.73 -2.90
N PRO A 187 23.51 3.65 -4.24
CA PRO A 187 22.49 4.30 -5.06
C PRO A 187 21.12 3.71 -4.79
N ILE A 188 20.10 4.59 -4.87
CA ILE A 188 18.71 4.27 -4.64
C ILE A 188 17.95 4.49 -5.95
N TYR A 189 17.44 3.42 -6.52
CA TYR A 189 16.63 3.44 -7.73
C TYR A 189 15.15 3.50 -7.38
N CYS A 190 14.41 4.44 -7.92
CA CYS A 190 12.96 4.59 -7.73
C CYS A 190 12.36 5.47 -8.83
N THR A 191 11.03 5.56 -8.88
CA THR A 191 10.37 6.51 -9.80
C THR A 191 10.68 7.96 -9.44
N ARG A 192 10.47 8.86 -10.38
CA ARG A 192 10.69 10.31 -10.22
C ARG A 192 9.87 10.89 -9.05
N GLU A 193 8.60 10.50 -8.93
CA GLU A 193 7.71 10.92 -7.85
C GLU A 193 8.21 10.44 -6.48
N THR A 194 8.60 9.16 -6.41
CA THR A 194 9.17 8.59 -5.17
C THR A 194 10.47 9.29 -4.80
N ALA A 195 11.36 9.58 -5.76
CA ALA A 195 12.62 10.30 -5.54
C ALA A 195 12.39 11.70 -4.98
N LYS A 196 11.43 12.46 -5.51
CA LYS A 196 11.03 13.77 -4.96
C LYS A 196 10.63 13.66 -3.48
N LEU A 197 9.77 12.71 -3.14
CA LEU A 197 9.32 12.50 -1.76
C LEU A 197 10.47 12.08 -0.85
N VAL A 198 11.37 11.20 -1.31
CA VAL A 198 12.57 10.78 -0.55
C VAL A 198 13.49 11.97 -0.28
N HIS A 199 13.74 12.80 -1.29
CA HIS A 199 14.55 14.00 -1.12
C HIS A 199 13.87 15.03 -0.20
N ASP A 200 12.63 15.43 -0.50
CA ASP A 200 11.99 16.56 0.17
C ASP A 200 11.52 16.22 1.59
N ILE A 201 11.10 15.00 1.84
CA ILE A 201 10.54 14.60 3.15
C ILE A 201 11.59 13.93 4.04
N LEU A 202 12.43 13.04 3.49
CA LEU A 202 13.44 12.29 4.25
C LEU A 202 14.81 12.95 4.21
N ARG A 203 15.00 13.98 3.34
CA ARG A 203 16.25 14.74 3.19
C ARG A 203 17.43 13.88 2.76
N VAL A 204 17.17 12.83 2.00
CA VAL A 204 18.23 12.03 1.37
C VAL A 204 18.93 12.89 0.32
N ASP A 205 20.26 12.82 0.29
CA ASP A 205 21.07 13.56 -0.68
C ASP A 205 20.77 13.09 -2.11
N PRO A 206 20.49 13.99 -3.06
CA PRO A 206 20.23 13.65 -4.46
C PRO A 206 21.34 12.82 -5.13
N VAL A 207 22.57 12.92 -4.65
CA VAL A 207 23.71 12.12 -5.15
C VAL A 207 23.45 10.61 -5.12
N TRP A 208 22.60 10.15 -4.21
CA TRP A 208 22.21 8.74 -4.08
C TRP A 208 20.99 8.37 -4.92
N LEU A 209 20.21 9.33 -5.42
CA LEU A 209 18.95 9.05 -6.12
C LEU A 209 19.18 8.79 -7.61
N ARG A 210 18.63 7.70 -8.11
CA ARG A 210 18.61 7.30 -9.52
C ARG A 210 17.15 7.17 -9.96
N MET A 211 16.68 8.15 -10.70
CA MET A 211 15.30 8.21 -11.15
C MET A 211 15.09 7.28 -12.34
N LEU A 212 14.08 6.42 -12.25
CA LEU A 212 13.63 5.54 -13.31
C LEU A 212 12.39 6.11 -13.99
N ASP A 213 12.37 6.08 -15.32
CA ASP A 213 11.18 6.37 -16.10
C ASP A 213 10.38 5.07 -16.29
N LEU A 214 9.04 5.19 -16.22
CA LEU A 214 8.15 4.05 -16.45
C LEU A 214 8.33 3.52 -17.89
N ASP A 215 8.13 2.22 -18.04
CA ASP A 215 8.16 1.49 -19.32
C ASP A 215 9.49 1.58 -20.10
N THR A 216 10.53 2.07 -19.42
CA THR A 216 11.86 2.25 -20.01
C THR A 216 12.84 1.21 -19.43
N ARG A 217 13.46 0.45 -20.33
CA ARG A 217 14.53 -0.51 -19.94
C ARG A 217 15.82 0.24 -19.68
N THR A 218 16.23 0.31 -18.42
CA THR A 218 17.35 1.12 -17.93
C THR A 218 18.49 0.19 -17.44
N PRO A 219 19.74 0.40 -17.87
CA PRO A 219 20.87 -0.33 -17.32
C PRO A 219 21.15 0.08 -15.87
N ILE A 220 21.70 -0.84 -15.08
CA ILE A 220 22.13 -0.59 -13.71
C ILE A 220 23.67 -0.58 -13.71
N PRO A 221 24.34 0.59 -13.75
CA PRO A 221 25.78 0.67 -13.91
C PRO A 221 26.58 -0.03 -12.81
N GLU A 222 26.02 -0.15 -11.61
CA GLU A 222 26.64 -0.81 -10.47
C GLU A 222 26.59 -2.33 -10.54
N VAL A 223 25.82 -2.90 -11.50
CA VAL A 223 25.68 -4.35 -11.66
C VAL A 223 25.82 -4.70 -13.13
N GLN A 224 26.89 -5.40 -13.46
CA GLN A 224 27.25 -5.72 -14.84
C GLN A 224 26.11 -6.45 -15.57
N ASP A 225 25.77 -5.96 -16.77
CA ASP A 225 24.79 -6.55 -17.70
C ASP A 225 23.37 -6.69 -17.14
N VAL A 226 23.05 -6.04 -16.01
CA VAL A 226 21.71 -6.02 -15.43
C VAL A 226 20.95 -4.77 -15.88
N HIS A 227 19.70 -4.97 -16.26
CA HIS A 227 18.75 -3.92 -16.61
C HIS A 227 17.50 -4.02 -15.75
N VAL A 228 16.83 -2.90 -15.56
CA VAL A 228 15.53 -2.83 -14.92
C VAL A 228 14.52 -2.13 -15.82
N THR A 229 13.30 -2.66 -15.89
CA THR A 229 12.14 -1.96 -16.44
C THR A 229 11.16 -1.67 -15.30
N CYS A 230 10.86 -0.38 -15.11
CA CYS A 230 9.95 0.09 -14.08
C CYS A 230 8.52 0.14 -14.64
N LEU A 231 7.56 -0.52 -14.00
CA LEU A 231 6.15 -0.60 -14.44
C LEU A 231 5.25 -0.06 -13.33
N THR A 232 4.09 0.51 -13.69
CA THR A 232 3.16 1.01 -12.67
C THR A 232 2.62 -0.12 -11.77
N ALA A 233 2.65 0.06 -10.45
CA ALA A 233 2.13 -0.91 -9.48
C ALA A 233 0.63 -0.75 -9.21
N ASN A 234 0.00 0.34 -9.64
CA ASN A 234 -1.42 0.64 -9.36
C ASN A 234 -1.75 0.63 -7.86
N HIS A 235 -0.81 1.05 -7.02
CA HIS A 235 -0.92 1.05 -5.55
C HIS A 235 -1.08 2.49 -5.02
N CYS A 236 -0.02 3.27 -4.96
CA CYS A 236 -0.06 4.69 -4.59
C CYS A 236 0.76 5.52 -5.59
N PRO A 237 0.72 6.86 -5.54
CA PRO A 237 1.53 7.71 -6.41
C PRO A 237 3.00 7.32 -6.38
N GLY A 238 3.63 7.22 -7.55
CA GLY A 238 5.02 6.82 -7.70
C GLY A 238 5.34 5.35 -7.43
N SER A 239 4.35 4.52 -7.10
CA SER A 239 4.58 3.07 -6.87
C SER A 239 4.85 2.32 -8.16
N CYS A 240 5.81 1.38 -8.12
CA CYS A 240 6.19 0.61 -9.29
C CYS A 240 6.55 -0.84 -8.99
N LEU A 241 6.38 -1.67 -10.03
CA LEU A 241 6.96 -3.00 -10.15
C LEU A 241 8.34 -2.85 -10.78
N PHE A 242 9.27 -3.73 -10.45
CA PHE A 242 10.58 -3.80 -11.10
C PHE A 242 10.72 -5.13 -11.84
N LEU A 243 10.92 -5.07 -13.15
CA LEU A 243 11.33 -6.23 -13.94
C LEU A 243 12.84 -6.14 -14.13
N PHE A 244 13.58 -7.01 -13.45
CA PHE A 244 15.02 -7.14 -13.56
C PHE A 244 15.38 -8.20 -14.60
N GLU A 245 16.37 -7.89 -15.44
CA GLU A 245 16.87 -8.77 -16.49
C GLU A 245 18.39 -8.72 -16.49
N GLY A 246 19.06 -9.88 -16.32
CA GLY A 246 20.50 -9.92 -16.27
C GLY A 246 21.05 -11.33 -16.00
N PRO A 247 22.39 -11.50 -16.05
CA PRO A 247 23.01 -12.78 -15.81
C PRO A 247 22.93 -13.18 -14.33
N ARG A 248 22.73 -14.47 -14.10
CA ARG A 248 22.93 -15.10 -12.80
C ARG A 248 24.39 -15.52 -12.62
N GLN A 249 24.73 -15.99 -11.41
CA GLN A 249 26.08 -16.50 -11.12
C GLN A 249 26.49 -17.68 -12.03
N ASP A 250 25.52 -18.45 -12.56
CA ASP A 250 25.74 -19.55 -13.51
C ASP A 250 25.91 -19.08 -14.97
N GLY A 251 25.91 -17.77 -15.22
CA GLY A 251 26.01 -17.14 -16.53
C GLY A 251 24.73 -17.15 -17.37
N LYS A 252 23.63 -17.76 -16.89
CA LYS A 252 22.35 -17.74 -17.60
C LYS A 252 21.62 -16.43 -17.36
N MET A 253 20.94 -15.95 -18.37
CA MET A 253 20.04 -14.79 -18.22
C MET A 253 18.83 -15.16 -17.37
N ALA A 254 18.49 -14.30 -16.44
CA ALA A 254 17.31 -14.42 -15.60
C ALA A 254 16.41 -13.18 -15.71
N ARG A 255 15.12 -13.39 -15.50
CA ARG A 255 14.08 -12.36 -15.46
C ARG A 255 13.30 -12.46 -14.17
N TYR A 256 13.41 -11.45 -13.32
CA TYR A 256 12.75 -11.41 -12.01
C TYR A 256 11.75 -10.26 -11.97
N LEU A 257 10.50 -10.54 -11.61
CA LEU A 257 9.49 -9.53 -11.38
C LEU A 257 9.32 -9.29 -9.87
N HIS A 258 9.71 -8.12 -9.39
CA HIS A 258 9.49 -7.71 -8.02
C HIS A 258 8.29 -6.76 -7.94
N CYS A 259 7.21 -7.21 -7.31
CA CYS A 259 5.94 -6.47 -7.32
C CYS A 259 5.92 -5.31 -6.33
N GLY A 260 6.76 -5.33 -5.27
CA GLY A 260 6.52 -4.43 -4.14
C GLY A 260 5.11 -4.62 -3.62
N ASP A 261 4.50 -3.54 -3.14
CA ASP A 261 3.06 -3.51 -2.90
C ASP A 261 2.35 -3.11 -4.21
N PHE A 262 1.35 -3.88 -4.64
CA PHE A 262 0.70 -3.61 -5.91
C PHE A 262 -0.78 -4.02 -5.93
N ARG A 263 -1.53 -3.38 -6.81
CA ARG A 263 -2.88 -3.80 -7.17
C ARG A 263 -2.88 -4.33 -8.59
N ALA A 264 -3.08 -5.62 -8.75
CA ALA A 264 -3.15 -6.26 -10.07
C ALA A 264 -4.21 -5.60 -10.95
N CYS A 265 -3.88 -5.37 -12.21
CA CYS A 265 -4.80 -4.86 -13.21
C CYS A 265 -4.48 -5.44 -14.59
N PRO A 266 -5.46 -5.46 -15.53
CA PRO A 266 -5.26 -6.03 -16.86
C PRO A 266 -4.08 -5.42 -17.63
N ALA A 267 -3.79 -4.14 -17.43
CA ALA A 267 -2.69 -3.46 -18.11
C ALA A 267 -1.32 -4.07 -17.72
N GLN A 268 -1.13 -4.48 -16.48
CA GLN A 268 0.08 -5.18 -16.04
C GLN A 268 0.18 -6.57 -16.68
N ALA A 269 -0.91 -7.34 -16.65
CA ALA A 269 -0.94 -8.70 -17.20
C ALA A 269 -0.71 -8.73 -18.73
N THR A 270 -1.09 -7.68 -19.45
CA THR A 270 -0.91 -7.55 -20.90
C THR A 270 0.34 -6.78 -21.31
N HIS A 271 1.10 -6.28 -20.33
CA HIS A 271 2.28 -5.44 -20.62
C HIS A 271 3.34 -6.22 -21.40
N LYS A 272 3.81 -5.63 -22.52
CA LYS A 272 4.77 -6.27 -23.44
C LYS A 272 6.07 -6.75 -22.78
N ALA A 273 6.57 -6.01 -21.79
CA ALA A 273 7.80 -6.39 -21.08
C ALA A 273 7.57 -7.64 -20.21
N ILE A 274 6.38 -7.83 -19.61
CA ILE A 274 6.03 -9.02 -18.83
C ILE A 274 5.72 -10.19 -19.77
N ARG A 275 4.94 -9.95 -20.84
CA ARG A 275 4.53 -10.98 -21.81
C ARG A 275 5.56 -11.28 -22.91
N ASN A 276 6.78 -10.85 -22.75
CA ASN A 276 7.87 -11.21 -23.65
C ASN A 276 7.94 -12.75 -23.83
N ALA A 277 8.51 -13.18 -24.97
CA ALA A 277 8.69 -14.59 -25.29
C ALA A 277 9.51 -15.38 -24.24
N CYS A 278 10.35 -14.69 -23.46
CA CYS A 278 11.11 -15.31 -22.37
C CYS A 278 10.26 -15.35 -21.08
N PRO A 279 10.10 -16.51 -20.44
CA PRO A 279 9.38 -16.62 -19.17
C PRO A 279 10.06 -15.84 -18.06
N LEU A 280 9.32 -15.54 -16.98
CA LEU A 280 9.90 -15.05 -15.71
C LEU A 280 10.50 -16.24 -14.95
N ASP A 281 11.70 -16.08 -14.43
CA ASP A 281 12.34 -17.11 -13.58
C ASP A 281 11.78 -17.07 -12.16
N ALA A 282 11.48 -15.88 -11.65
CA ALA A 282 10.86 -15.71 -10.33
C ALA A 282 9.98 -14.47 -10.23
N ILE A 283 9.03 -14.53 -9.31
CA ILE A 283 8.15 -13.41 -8.93
C ILE A 283 8.25 -13.20 -7.42
N TYR A 284 8.58 -11.97 -7.01
CA TYR A 284 8.49 -11.50 -5.62
C TYR A 284 7.14 -10.83 -5.42
N LEU A 285 6.20 -11.56 -4.83
CA LEU A 285 4.78 -11.21 -4.85
C LEU A 285 4.31 -10.60 -3.53
N ASP A 286 3.48 -9.55 -3.62
CA ASP A 286 2.70 -9.01 -2.50
C ASP A 286 1.65 -10.05 -2.04
N THR A 287 1.76 -10.51 -0.81
CA THR A 287 0.85 -11.50 -0.22
C THR A 287 -0.02 -10.95 0.90
N THR A 288 -0.18 -9.62 0.99
CA THR A 288 -0.94 -8.94 2.05
C THR A 288 -2.35 -9.54 2.22
N TYR A 289 -3.03 -9.82 1.12
CA TYR A 289 -4.37 -10.42 1.11
C TYR A 289 -4.41 -11.79 0.41
N LEU A 290 -3.36 -12.60 0.55
CA LEU A 290 -3.31 -13.95 -0.03
C LEU A 290 -4.37 -14.89 0.55
N ASN A 291 -4.91 -14.61 1.74
CA ASN A 291 -5.94 -15.41 2.37
C ASN A 291 -7.26 -15.27 1.60
N PRO A 292 -7.86 -16.39 1.11
CA PRO A 292 -9.09 -16.37 0.29
C PRO A 292 -10.34 -15.84 1.01
N GLN A 293 -10.29 -15.63 2.32
CA GLN A 293 -11.39 -14.98 3.06
C GLN A 293 -11.60 -13.51 2.68
N TYR A 294 -10.61 -12.85 2.06
CA TYR A 294 -10.75 -11.49 1.59
C TYR A 294 -11.34 -11.45 0.18
N CYS A 295 -12.32 -10.59 -0.01
CA CYS A 295 -12.93 -10.32 -1.31
C CYS A 295 -13.23 -8.82 -1.40
N PHE A 296 -12.61 -8.12 -2.36
CA PHE A 296 -12.84 -6.70 -2.54
C PHE A 296 -13.70 -6.42 -3.77
N PRO A 297 -14.64 -5.50 -3.67
CA PRO A 297 -15.26 -4.93 -4.85
C PRO A 297 -14.22 -4.20 -5.73
N PRO A 298 -14.47 -4.06 -7.03
CA PRO A 298 -13.66 -3.20 -7.89
C PRO A 298 -13.58 -1.76 -7.34
N GLN A 299 -12.37 -1.19 -7.28
CA GLN A 299 -12.16 0.17 -6.76
C GLN A 299 -13.12 1.22 -7.36
N PRO A 300 -13.37 1.24 -8.70
CA PRO A 300 -14.31 2.20 -9.28
C PRO A 300 -15.73 2.10 -8.72
N GLN A 301 -16.21 0.89 -8.41
CA GLN A 301 -17.54 0.70 -7.81
C GLN A 301 -17.58 1.24 -6.38
N VAL A 302 -16.52 1.02 -5.60
CA VAL A 302 -16.40 1.54 -4.23
C VAL A 302 -16.36 3.06 -4.23
N ILE A 303 -15.55 3.65 -5.11
CA ILE A 303 -15.45 5.11 -5.28
C ILE A 303 -16.81 5.68 -5.66
N LYS A 304 -17.48 5.09 -6.67
CA LYS A 304 -18.81 5.53 -7.09
C LYS A 304 -19.82 5.45 -5.96
N ALA A 305 -19.87 4.36 -5.21
CA ALA A 305 -20.79 4.19 -4.08
C ALA A 305 -20.55 5.25 -2.99
N CYS A 306 -19.31 5.60 -2.70
CA CYS A 306 -18.96 6.68 -1.77
C CYS A 306 -19.36 8.05 -2.32
N ALA A 307 -19.15 8.32 -3.61
CA ALA A 307 -19.56 9.56 -4.27
C ALA A 307 -21.09 9.74 -4.27
N ASP A 308 -21.84 8.68 -4.63
CA ASP A 308 -23.31 8.67 -4.59
C ASP A 308 -23.83 8.92 -3.15
N LEU A 309 -23.11 8.38 -2.13
CA LEU A 309 -23.48 8.62 -0.74
C LEU A 309 -23.29 10.08 -0.33
N VAL A 310 -22.17 10.70 -0.62
CA VAL A 310 -21.90 12.08 -0.19
C VAL A 310 -22.80 13.08 -0.91
N THR A 311 -23.10 12.86 -2.18
CA THR A 311 -24.02 13.73 -2.97
C THR A 311 -25.48 13.60 -2.51
N SER A 312 -25.88 12.47 -1.92
CA SER A 312 -27.23 12.29 -1.36
C SER A 312 -27.46 13.07 -0.06
N LYS A 313 -26.46 13.75 0.49
CA LYS A 313 -26.52 14.43 1.79
C LYS A 313 -26.46 15.94 1.66
N THR A 314 -27.21 16.60 2.51
CA THR A 314 -27.22 18.07 2.58
C THR A 314 -26.03 18.55 3.42
N SER A 315 -25.22 19.48 2.88
CA SER A 315 -24.10 20.12 3.58
C SER A 315 -23.22 19.15 4.41
N PRO A 316 -22.71 18.05 3.82
CA PRO A 316 -21.87 17.12 4.57
C PRO A 316 -20.48 17.71 4.81
N LEU A 317 -19.89 17.38 5.98
CA LEU A 317 -18.46 17.36 6.17
C LEU A 317 -17.98 15.94 5.87
N VAL A 318 -17.16 15.78 4.87
CA VAL A 318 -16.58 14.49 4.47
C VAL A 318 -15.16 14.36 5.01
N VAL A 319 -14.89 13.33 5.80
CA VAL A 319 -13.56 13.08 6.36
C VAL A 319 -13.03 11.75 5.83
N VAL A 320 -11.85 11.77 5.22
CA VAL A 320 -11.23 10.56 4.68
C VAL A 320 -9.95 10.23 5.43
N GLY A 321 -9.89 9.04 6.00
CA GLY A 321 -8.69 8.52 6.64
C GLY A 321 -7.69 8.00 5.64
N THR A 322 -6.42 8.45 5.74
CA THR A 322 -5.35 8.01 4.83
C THR A 322 -4.05 7.75 5.59
N TYR A 323 -3.12 7.03 4.94
CA TYR A 323 -1.72 6.91 5.36
C TYR A 323 -0.90 8.14 4.92
N SER A 324 0.43 8.03 4.81
CA SER A 324 1.28 9.12 4.31
C SER A 324 0.88 9.55 2.90
N ILE A 325 0.78 8.60 1.99
CA ILE A 325 0.24 8.69 0.62
C ILE A 325 -0.70 7.50 0.40
N GLY A 326 -1.41 7.49 -0.73
CA GLY A 326 -2.44 6.51 -1.03
C GLY A 326 -3.84 7.01 -0.72
N LYS A 327 -4.84 6.43 -1.37
CA LYS A 327 -6.27 6.75 -1.30
C LYS A 327 -6.65 8.05 -2.04
N GLU A 328 -5.73 8.66 -2.81
CA GLU A 328 -5.96 9.90 -3.54
C GLU A 328 -7.18 9.79 -4.47
N ARG A 329 -7.31 8.69 -5.20
CA ARG A 329 -8.45 8.44 -6.10
C ARG A 329 -9.79 8.53 -5.40
N LEU A 330 -9.87 8.04 -4.14
CA LEU A 330 -11.12 8.08 -3.38
C LEU A 330 -11.46 9.51 -2.97
N PHE A 331 -10.60 10.19 -2.23
CA PHE A 331 -10.94 11.52 -1.71
C PHE A 331 -11.02 12.58 -2.81
N LEU A 332 -10.27 12.43 -3.91
CA LEU A 332 -10.37 13.29 -5.09
C LEU A 332 -11.75 13.15 -5.74
N ALA A 333 -12.20 11.93 -5.99
CA ALA A 333 -13.53 11.67 -6.54
C ALA A 333 -14.67 12.22 -5.65
N LEU A 334 -14.50 12.16 -4.30
CA LEU A 334 -15.48 12.77 -3.38
C LEU A 334 -15.46 14.30 -3.47
N ALA A 335 -14.29 14.90 -3.64
CA ALA A 335 -14.17 16.34 -3.82
C ALA A 335 -14.73 16.79 -5.17
N GLU A 336 -14.56 16.01 -6.23
CA GLU A 336 -15.17 16.25 -7.54
C GLU A 336 -16.69 16.13 -7.50
N ALA A 337 -17.22 15.09 -6.85
CA ALA A 337 -18.65 14.87 -6.71
C ALA A 337 -19.37 15.99 -5.94
N LEU A 338 -18.69 16.64 -5.01
CA LEU A 338 -19.20 17.78 -4.22
C LEU A 338 -18.79 19.14 -4.77
N ASP A 339 -18.03 19.16 -5.87
CA ASP A 339 -17.39 20.35 -6.46
C ASP A 339 -16.72 21.24 -5.39
N THR A 340 -15.80 20.66 -4.62
CA THR A 340 -15.18 21.31 -3.47
C THR A 340 -13.68 21.15 -3.45
N TYR A 341 -13.05 21.91 -2.56
CA TYR A 341 -11.62 21.75 -2.24
C TYR A 341 -11.39 20.61 -1.26
N ILE A 342 -10.11 20.22 -1.15
CA ILE A 342 -9.57 19.21 -0.24
C ILE A 342 -8.67 19.91 0.77
N TYR A 343 -8.96 19.74 2.06
CA TYR A 343 -8.14 20.23 3.15
C TYR A 343 -7.41 19.09 3.86
N CYS A 344 -6.10 19.21 4.00
CA CYS A 344 -5.30 18.27 4.78
C CYS A 344 -5.12 18.80 6.20
N VAL A 345 -5.66 18.10 7.20
CA VAL A 345 -5.57 18.48 8.61
C VAL A 345 -4.11 18.50 9.08
N ASP A 346 -3.28 17.60 8.55
CA ASP A 346 -1.84 17.58 8.78
C ASP A 346 -1.11 18.37 7.69
N LYS A 347 -0.38 19.43 8.08
CA LYS A 347 0.42 20.28 7.17
C LYS A 347 1.47 19.49 6.39
N ARG A 348 2.05 18.46 7.01
CA ARG A 348 3.03 17.57 6.33
C ARG A 348 2.36 16.79 5.19
N LYS A 349 1.13 16.34 5.41
CA LYS A 349 0.35 15.65 4.38
C LYS A 349 0.01 16.60 3.21
N TYR A 350 -0.38 17.83 3.50
CA TYR A 350 -0.56 18.84 2.46
C TYR A 350 0.71 19.03 1.61
N HIS A 351 1.86 19.12 2.28
CA HIS A 351 3.14 19.27 1.59
C HIS A 351 3.45 18.06 0.69
N ILE A 352 3.24 16.85 1.19
CA ILE A 352 3.41 15.61 0.41
C ILE A 352 2.53 15.63 -0.84
N TYR A 353 1.24 15.93 -0.72
CA TYR A 353 0.33 15.96 -1.86
C TYR A 353 0.64 17.08 -2.86
N ALA A 354 1.16 18.21 -2.39
CA ALA A 354 1.61 19.29 -3.26
C ALA A 354 2.87 18.94 -4.09
N LEU A 355 3.64 17.94 -3.66
CA LEU A 355 4.82 17.42 -4.37
C LEU A 355 4.48 16.39 -5.45
N LEU A 356 3.29 15.77 -5.40
CA LEU A 356 2.86 14.78 -6.39
C LEU A 356 2.63 15.45 -7.74
N ASP A 357 2.93 14.75 -8.83
CA ASP A 357 2.72 15.25 -10.20
C ASP A 357 1.26 15.07 -10.66
N ASP A 358 0.29 15.29 -9.77
CA ASP A 358 -1.15 15.24 -10.03
C ASP A 358 -1.74 16.67 -10.05
N THR A 359 -1.87 17.24 -11.23
CA THR A 359 -2.41 18.61 -11.43
C THR A 359 -3.87 18.74 -11.01
N THR A 360 -4.68 17.67 -11.07
CA THR A 360 -6.07 17.67 -10.64
C THR A 360 -6.17 17.75 -9.12
N LEU A 361 -5.37 16.96 -8.43
CA LEU A 361 -5.25 17.01 -6.98
C LEU A 361 -4.74 18.38 -6.51
N GLN A 362 -3.65 18.87 -7.11
CA GLN A 362 -3.04 20.16 -6.76
C GLN A 362 -4.02 21.33 -6.86
N LYS A 363 -4.85 21.38 -7.91
CA LYS A 363 -5.87 22.43 -8.11
C LYS A 363 -6.96 22.41 -7.05
N ARG A 364 -7.23 21.26 -6.45
CA ARG A 364 -8.27 21.10 -5.42
C ARG A 364 -7.73 21.22 -3.99
N LEU A 365 -6.41 21.26 -3.78
CA LEU A 365 -5.84 21.44 -2.44
C LEU A 365 -6.05 22.87 -1.93
N THR A 366 -6.44 23.00 -0.65
CA THR A 366 -6.53 24.29 0.05
C THR A 366 -5.88 24.22 1.43
N LYS A 367 -5.39 25.36 1.91
CA LYS A 367 -4.90 25.55 3.29
C LYS A 367 -6.01 26.08 4.21
N ASP A 368 -7.14 26.45 3.66
CA ASP A 368 -8.29 26.99 4.40
C ASP A 368 -9.31 25.87 4.62
N PRO A 369 -9.56 25.42 5.87
CA PRO A 369 -10.51 24.37 6.18
C PRO A 369 -11.95 24.76 5.85
N LEU A 370 -12.29 26.06 5.85
CA LEU A 370 -13.67 26.51 5.61
C LEU A 370 -14.05 26.51 4.12
N ARG A 371 -13.07 26.46 3.23
CA ARG A 371 -13.29 26.34 1.78
C ARG A 371 -13.46 24.90 1.31
N ALA A 372 -13.20 23.92 2.19
CA ALA A 372 -13.26 22.51 1.83
C ALA A 372 -14.44 21.80 2.49
N ARG A 373 -15.02 20.85 1.77
CA ARG A 373 -15.98 19.88 2.32
C ARG A 373 -15.34 18.50 2.50
N VAL A 374 -14.23 18.24 1.83
CA VAL A 374 -13.45 17.01 1.96
C VAL A 374 -12.19 17.27 2.76
N HIS A 375 -12.09 16.68 3.94
CA HIS A 375 -10.96 16.79 4.84
C HIS A 375 -10.22 15.47 4.93
N VAL A 376 -8.91 15.50 4.78
CA VAL A 376 -8.04 14.31 4.84
C VAL A 376 -7.23 14.33 6.12
N MET A 377 -7.28 13.23 6.88
CA MET A 377 -6.55 13.10 8.13
C MET A 377 -5.98 11.69 8.31
N PRO A 378 -5.07 11.47 9.27
CA PRO A 378 -4.55 10.12 9.56
C PRO A 378 -5.69 9.16 9.93
N LEU A 379 -5.61 7.93 9.43
CA LEU A 379 -6.65 6.89 9.64
C LEU A 379 -6.97 6.67 11.14
N ARG A 380 -5.95 6.76 11.99
CA ARG A 380 -6.09 6.64 13.46
C ARG A 380 -6.90 7.75 14.10
N ALA A 381 -7.05 8.89 13.44
CA ALA A 381 -7.80 10.05 13.95
C ALA A 381 -9.32 9.93 13.71
N LEU A 382 -9.79 8.93 12.98
CA LEU A 382 -11.21 8.70 12.71
C LEU A 382 -11.90 8.05 13.92
N VAL A 383 -11.89 8.76 15.05
CA VAL A 383 -12.59 8.40 16.28
C VAL A 383 -13.84 9.26 16.42
N PRO A 384 -15.04 8.72 16.66
CA PRO A 384 -16.30 9.46 16.62
C PRO A 384 -16.31 10.75 17.47
N ASN A 385 -15.88 10.68 18.73
CA ASN A 385 -15.84 11.84 19.62
C ASN A 385 -14.87 12.94 19.12
N ALA A 386 -13.69 12.55 18.61
CA ALA A 386 -12.74 13.49 18.05
C ALA A 386 -13.28 14.14 16.76
N LEU A 387 -14.00 13.39 15.93
CA LEU A 387 -14.66 13.90 14.73
C LEU A 387 -15.79 14.86 15.07
N GLN A 388 -16.58 14.59 16.12
CA GLN A 388 -17.62 15.51 16.58
C GLN A 388 -16.99 16.83 17.06
N THR A 389 -15.98 16.78 17.94
CA THR A 389 -15.26 17.97 18.40
C THR A 389 -14.67 18.78 17.24
N TYR A 390 -14.13 18.07 16.23
CA TYR A 390 -13.58 18.70 15.04
C TYR A 390 -14.65 19.42 14.22
N ALA A 391 -15.81 18.75 13.99
CA ALA A 391 -16.94 19.35 13.29
C ALA A 391 -17.49 20.57 14.01
N ASP A 392 -17.65 20.48 15.34
CA ASP A 392 -18.12 21.59 16.18
C ASP A 392 -17.18 22.80 16.11
N ALA A 393 -15.88 22.56 16.07
CA ALA A 393 -14.88 23.61 15.91
C ALA A 393 -14.97 24.32 14.56
N LEU A 394 -15.23 23.59 13.47
CA LEU A 394 -15.47 24.17 12.15
C LEU A 394 -16.80 24.92 12.06
N GLN A 395 -17.85 24.43 12.71
CA GLN A 395 -19.14 25.13 12.78
C GLN A 395 -19.01 26.46 13.52
N LYS A 396 -18.27 26.50 14.62
CA LYS A 396 -17.98 27.75 15.35
C LYS A 396 -17.20 28.77 14.51
N GLN A 397 -16.44 28.30 13.52
CA GLN A 397 -15.73 29.15 12.55
C GLN A 397 -16.58 29.54 11.33
N GLY A 398 -17.84 29.09 11.26
CA GLY A 398 -18.79 29.48 10.22
C GLY A 398 -19.04 28.43 9.12
N LEU A 399 -18.46 27.23 9.20
CA LEU A 399 -18.77 26.18 8.24
C LEU A 399 -20.10 25.51 8.59
N THR A 400 -21.13 25.64 7.73
CA THR A 400 -22.39 24.94 7.91
C THR A 400 -22.23 23.44 7.71
N ILE A 401 -22.44 22.63 8.74
CA ILE A 401 -22.33 21.16 8.70
C ILE A 401 -23.63 20.56 9.23
N ALA A 402 -24.36 19.83 8.38
CA ALA A 402 -25.54 19.09 8.80
C ALA A 402 -25.19 17.71 9.36
N GLN A 403 -24.16 17.07 8.82
CA GLN A 403 -23.68 15.77 9.27
C GLN A 403 -22.20 15.57 8.87
N THR A 404 -21.50 14.73 9.63
CA THR A 404 -20.11 14.34 9.34
C THR A 404 -20.07 12.90 8.83
N LEU A 405 -19.51 12.70 7.63
CA LEU A 405 -19.33 11.39 7.00
C LEU A 405 -17.85 11.06 7.01
N ALA A 406 -17.44 10.11 7.83
CA ALA A 406 -16.06 9.69 7.93
C ALA A 406 -15.85 8.36 7.20
N PHE A 407 -14.93 8.31 6.25
CA PHE A 407 -14.59 7.13 5.46
C PHE A 407 -13.26 6.54 5.95
N ARG A 408 -13.31 5.26 6.33
CA ARG A 408 -12.13 4.46 6.72
C ARG A 408 -11.84 3.45 5.61
N PRO A 409 -11.09 3.82 4.56
CA PRO A 409 -10.79 2.93 3.45
C PRO A 409 -9.73 1.90 3.86
N THR A 410 -10.14 0.64 3.95
CA THR A 410 -9.24 -0.47 4.30
C THR A 410 -9.76 -1.79 3.74
N GLY A 411 -8.87 -2.63 3.23
CA GLY A 411 -9.20 -3.97 2.79
C GLY A 411 -9.54 -4.93 3.93
N TRP A 412 -9.10 -4.64 5.15
CA TRP A 412 -9.30 -5.53 6.31
C TRP A 412 -10.77 -5.66 6.74
N THR A 413 -11.64 -4.75 6.31
CA THR A 413 -13.09 -4.81 6.57
C THR A 413 -13.85 -5.75 5.62
N SER A 414 -13.20 -6.24 4.57
CA SER A 414 -13.83 -7.06 3.52
C SER A 414 -13.66 -8.56 3.76
N ARG A 415 -13.79 -9.00 5.01
CA ARG A 415 -13.86 -10.43 5.33
C ARG A 415 -15.23 -10.98 4.95
N GLN A 416 -15.27 -12.09 4.20
CA GLN A 416 -16.48 -12.87 4.06
C GLN A 416 -16.83 -13.45 5.43
N THR A 417 -17.99 -13.12 5.96
CA THR A 417 -18.54 -13.80 7.14
C THR A 417 -18.76 -15.27 6.79
N ARG A 418 -18.50 -16.18 7.74
CA ARG A 418 -18.62 -17.64 7.60
C ARG A 418 -19.98 -18.17 7.07
N GLN A 419 -20.97 -17.29 6.86
CA GLN A 419 -22.31 -17.61 6.37
C GLN A 419 -22.41 -17.63 4.83
N GLN A 420 -21.41 -17.12 4.11
CA GLN A 420 -21.34 -17.33 2.67
C GLN A 420 -20.69 -18.69 2.42
N ALA A 421 -21.33 -19.51 1.57
CA ALA A 421 -20.93 -20.88 1.29
C ALA A 421 -19.40 -21.01 1.08
N PRO A 422 -18.80 -22.17 1.47
CA PRO A 422 -17.39 -22.40 1.22
C PRO A 422 -17.10 -22.19 -0.27
N PRO A 423 -15.93 -21.64 -0.63
CA PRO A 423 -15.59 -21.41 -2.02
C PRO A 423 -15.78 -22.73 -2.77
N PRO A 424 -16.39 -22.70 -3.95
CA PRO A 424 -16.62 -23.90 -4.74
C PRO A 424 -15.28 -24.61 -4.95
N LYS A 425 -15.29 -25.93 -4.84
CA LYS A 425 -14.08 -26.77 -5.00
C LYS A 425 -13.38 -26.56 -6.35
N THR A 426 -14.09 -25.97 -7.30
CA THR A 426 -13.58 -25.56 -8.62
C THR A 426 -13.99 -24.11 -8.86
N LEU A 427 -13.00 -23.19 -8.92
CA LEU A 427 -13.26 -21.80 -9.27
C LEU A 427 -13.53 -21.72 -10.77
N THR A 428 -14.75 -21.39 -11.14
CA THR A 428 -15.07 -21.03 -12.53
C THR A 428 -14.94 -19.52 -12.71
N PRO A 429 -14.67 -19.00 -13.92
CA PRO A 429 -14.57 -17.55 -14.16
C PRO A 429 -15.79 -16.75 -13.67
N GLN A 430 -16.98 -17.36 -13.62
CA GLN A 430 -18.21 -16.74 -13.13
C GLN A 430 -18.19 -16.46 -11.61
N HIS A 431 -17.44 -17.22 -10.82
CA HIS A 431 -17.29 -17.01 -9.37
C HIS A 431 -16.26 -15.90 -9.02
N MET A 432 -15.52 -15.41 -10.02
CA MET A 432 -14.47 -14.39 -9.84
C MET A 432 -14.99 -12.96 -9.98
N VAL A 433 -16.23 -12.76 -10.43
CA VAL A 433 -16.83 -11.42 -10.52
C VAL A 433 -17.58 -11.15 -9.22
N PRO A 434 -17.06 -10.28 -8.35
CA PRO A 434 -17.78 -9.91 -7.13
C PRO A 434 -19.10 -9.23 -7.51
N PRO A 435 -20.16 -9.40 -6.70
CA PRO A 435 -21.43 -8.74 -6.95
C PRO A 435 -21.24 -7.21 -7.01
N PRO A 436 -22.11 -6.48 -7.75
CA PRO A 436 -22.02 -5.03 -7.86
C PRO A 436 -22.05 -4.38 -6.47
N PHE A 437 -21.05 -3.55 -6.18
CA PHE A 437 -20.99 -2.78 -4.94
C PHE A 437 -21.66 -1.42 -5.14
N THR A 438 -22.63 -1.11 -4.28
CA THR A 438 -23.43 0.12 -4.34
C THR A 438 -23.44 0.84 -2.99
N GLN A 439 -23.99 2.05 -2.95
CA GLN A 439 -24.17 2.83 -1.73
C GLN A 439 -24.90 2.05 -0.60
N GLN A 440 -25.81 1.14 -0.94
CA GLN A 440 -26.57 0.35 0.05
C GLN A 440 -25.68 -0.59 0.89
N HIS A 441 -24.48 -0.96 0.37
CA HIS A 441 -23.51 -1.78 1.08
C HIS A 441 -22.68 -0.98 2.09
N LEU A 442 -22.73 0.37 2.04
CA LEU A 442 -22.05 1.23 2.99
C LEU A 442 -22.90 1.40 4.25
N GLN A 443 -22.59 0.64 5.29
CA GLN A 443 -23.27 0.71 6.58
C GLN A 443 -22.44 1.55 7.56
N PRO A 444 -23.04 2.63 8.15
CA PRO A 444 -22.30 3.47 9.09
C PRO A 444 -22.39 2.94 10.53
N ALA A 445 -21.31 3.08 11.27
CA ALA A 445 -21.38 3.20 12.72
C ALA A 445 -21.78 4.64 13.05
N ARG A 446 -22.93 4.82 13.74
CA ARG A 446 -23.51 6.15 14.01
C ARG A 446 -23.21 6.59 15.44
N HIS A 447 -22.77 7.84 15.58
CA HIS A 447 -22.53 8.52 16.85
C HIS A 447 -23.02 9.98 16.75
N GLY A 448 -24.25 10.23 17.13
CA GLY A 448 -24.86 11.55 16.95
C GLY A 448 -24.91 11.98 15.48
N SER A 449 -24.34 13.14 15.17
CA SER A 449 -24.23 13.67 13.80
C SER A 449 -23.08 13.06 13.00
N VAL A 450 -22.22 12.23 13.63
CA VAL A 450 -21.06 11.57 12.98
C VAL A 450 -21.43 10.17 12.52
N GLN A 451 -21.13 9.86 11.29
CA GLN A 451 -21.32 8.55 10.66
C GLN A 451 -19.97 8.04 10.15
N VAL A 452 -19.47 6.91 10.68
CA VAL A 452 -18.19 6.33 10.28
C VAL A 452 -18.45 5.10 9.40
N TYR A 453 -17.94 5.14 8.18
CA TYR A 453 -18.09 4.08 7.18
C TYR A 453 -16.79 3.30 7.05
N ALA A 454 -16.83 2.00 7.28
CA ALA A 454 -15.78 1.09 6.87
C ALA A 454 -15.92 0.85 5.36
N VAL A 455 -14.92 1.28 4.58
CA VAL A 455 -14.98 1.23 3.12
C VAL A 455 -14.06 0.13 2.61
N PRO A 456 -14.57 -0.85 1.85
CA PRO A 456 -13.78 -1.97 1.33
C PRO A 456 -12.88 -1.54 0.16
N TYR A 457 -12.00 -0.58 0.41
CA TYR A 457 -11.07 -0.04 -0.56
C TYR A 457 -9.66 -0.50 -0.28
N SER A 458 -9.10 -1.31 -1.14
CA SER A 458 -7.72 -1.78 -1.07
C SER A 458 -6.90 -1.31 -2.26
N GLU A 459 -5.64 -1.03 -2.03
CA GLU A 459 -4.60 -0.76 -3.04
C GLU A 459 -3.64 -1.94 -3.18
N HIS A 460 -3.96 -3.10 -2.57
CA HIS A 460 -3.27 -4.37 -2.75
C HIS A 460 -4.15 -5.38 -3.49
N SER A 461 -3.53 -6.36 -4.11
CA SER A 461 -4.21 -7.48 -4.76
C SER A 461 -4.80 -8.47 -3.76
N LEU A 462 -5.82 -9.21 -4.19
CA LEU A 462 -6.50 -10.22 -3.37
C LEU A 462 -5.75 -11.55 -3.32
N SER A 463 -5.27 -12.05 -4.44
CA SER A 463 -4.56 -13.31 -4.55
C SER A 463 -3.94 -13.45 -5.94
N LEU A 464 -3.13 -14.50 -6.13
CA LEU A 464 -2.54 -14.91 -7.41
C LEU A 464 -3.56 -15.11 -8.54
N ILE A 465 -4.84 -15.32 -8.22
CA ILE A 465 -5.90 -15.60 -9.20
C ILE A 465 -6.24 -14.38 -10.07
N HIS A 466 -5.82 -13.17 -9.65
CA HIS A 466 -6.09 -11.92 -10.36
C HIS A 466 -4.88 -11.41 -11.19
N ILE A 467 -3.80 -12.17 -11.24
CA ILE A 467 -2.63 -11.98 -12.08
C ILE A 467 -2.67 -13.00 -13.21
#